data_fa8e656963b8e05a63f565dd4eace053
#
_entry.id   fa8e656963b8e05a63f565dd4eace053
#
_cell.length_a   1.000
_cell.length_b   1.000
_cell.length_c   1.000
_cell.angle_alpha   90.00
_cell.angle_beta   90.00
_cell.angle_gamma   90.00
#
_symmetry.space_group_name_H-M   'P 1'
#
loop_
_entity.id
_entity.type
_entity.pdbx_description
1 polymer ?
#
loop_
_entity_poly.entity_id
_entity_poly.type
_entity_poly.pdbx_seq_one_letter_code
_entity_poly.pdbx_strand_id
1 'polypeptide(L)'
;ICLSTYKAALLGSKHKRVPENIDEVPVMTGHEYAGVIVEVGENLKDQFKAGDYFVLQPAMGLPTGYSAGYSYETFGGNATYSIIPKIAIDLGCVLPYHGDYFADASLAEPMSCIIGAYHASYHTTQYVYEHDMGIKEGGALALLACAGPMGIGAIDYAINGPVKPTLVVVTDIDAARLDRAESLIPVAKAKEQGVELHYVNTAQIDAPVAYLKALNDGKGYDDVMVYAAVAQVLEQADELLGNDGCLNFFAGPTDKNFKVPFNFYNVHYESTHIVGTSGGSKGDMVESIELSSQGKINPSFMITHVGGLQAAPHTILNQLDIPGGKKLIYPHIDLPLTAIDDFLSLADQDPFFAELDAILCANNYVWNAHA
;
A
#
# COMPACT_ATOMS: atom_id res chain seq x y z
N ILE A 1 10.20 -2.50 -2.58
CA ILE A 1 10.27 -1.75 -3.87
C ILE A 1 8.87 -1.50 -4.39
N CYS A 2 8.59 -0.25 -4.80
CA CYS A 2 7.31 0.25 -5.26
C CYS A 2 7.29 0.51 -6.77
N LEU A 3 6.13 0.35 -7.40
CA LEU A 3 5.92 0.72 -8.80
C LEU A 3 6.21 2.21 -9.08
N SER A 4 6.05 3.09 -8.10
CA SER A 4 6.37 4.50 -8.23
C SER A 4 7.87 4.75 -8.40
N THR A 5 8.74 3.89 -7.87
CA THR A 5 10.19 3.94 -8.13
C THR A 5 10.51 3.57 -9.59
N TYR A 6 9.84 2.54 -10.14
CA TYR A 6 9.91 2.23 -11.57
C TYR A 6 9.49 3.42 -12.43
N LYS A 7 8.35 4.06 -12.11
CA LYS A 7 7.88 5.25 -12.84
C LYS A 7 8.89 6.39 -12.79
N ALA A 8 9.54 6.62 -11.65
CA ALA A 8 10.58 7.63 -11.51
C ALA A 8 11.83 7.29 -12.36
N ALA A 9 12.26 6.04 -12.37
CA ALA A 9 13.37 5.58 -13.21
C ALA A 9 13.06 5.71 -14.71
N LEU A 10 11.83 5.39 -15.13
CA LEU A 10 11.40 5.49 -16.53
C LEU A 10 11.29 6.94 -17.02
N LEU A 11 10.79 7.85 -16.19
CA LEU A 11 10.49 9.23 -16.56
C LEU A 11 11.69 10.17 -16.37
N GLY A 12 12.66 9.81 -15.51
CA GLY A 12 13.79 10.65 -15.17
C GLY A 12 13.33 12.04 -14.71
N SER A 13 13.94 13.10 -15.22
CA SER A 13 13.62 14.50 -14.89
C SER A 13 12.17 14.93 -15.22
N LYS A 14 11.43 14.14 -16.01
CA LYS A 14 10.00 14.40 -16.27
C LYS A 14 9.09 13.95 -15.10
N HIS A 15 9.61 13.18 -14.17
CA HIS A 15 8.88 12.79 -12.98
C HIS A 15 8.88 13.93 -11.96
N LYS A 16 7.71 14.25 -11.39
CA LYS A 16 7.50 15.40 -10.49
C LYS A 16 8.40 15.46 -9.23
N ARG A 17 9.00 14.34 -8.85
CA ARG A 17 9.87 14.23 -7.65
C ARG A 17 11.35 14.09 -7.99
N VAL A 18 11.70 13.87 -9.26
CA VAL A 18 13.08 13.69 -9.70
C VAL A 18 13.65 15.04 -10.08
N PRO A 19 14.85 15.43 -9.59
CA PRO A 19 15.51 16.68 -9.94
C PRO A 19 15.77 16.81 -11.44
N GLU A 20 15.75 18.03 -11.98
CA GLU A 20 16.01 18.31 -13.39
C GLU A 20 17.42 17.92 -13.82
N ASN A 21 18.38 17.97 -12.90
CA ASN A 21 19.79 17.65 -13.14
C ASN A 21 20.15 16.19 -12.83
N ILE A 22 19.19 15.27 -12.89
CA ILE A 22 19.41 13.83 -12.59
C ILE A 22 20.50 13.19 -13.44
N ASP A 23 20.73 13.69 -14.65
CA ASP A 23 21.77 13.20 -15.56
C ASP A 23 23.17 13.57 -15.09
N GLU A 24 23.32 14.57 -14.21
CA GLU A 24 24.59 15.04 -13.66
C GLU A 24 24.79 14.57 -12.22
N VAL A 25 23.70 14.54 -11.43
CA VAL A 25 23.71 14.24 -10.00
C VAL A 25 22.73 13.09 -9.73
N PRO A 26 23.24 11.87 -9.49
CA PRO A 26 22.40 10.73 -9.22
C PRO A 26 21.63 10.88 -7.90
N VAL A 27 20.47 10.26 -7.80
CA VAL A 27 19.68 10.22 -6.58
C VAL A 27 19.59 8.79 -6.04
N MET A 28 19.54 8.67 -4.72
CA MET A 28 19.29 7.40 -4.04
C MET A 28 17.81 7.03 -4.16
N THR A 29 17.53 5.79 -4.53
CA THR A 29 16.16 5.28 -4.66
C THR A 29 15.68 4.58 -3.37
N GLY A 30 14.38 4.19 -3.33
CA GLY A 30 13.78 3.50 -2.20
C GLY A 30 13.17 4.46 -1.18
N HIS A 31 11.87 4.61 -1.23
CA HIS A 31 11.12 5.51 -0.35
C HIS A 31 10.29 4.78 0.71
N GLU A 32 10.22 3.46 0.63
CA GLU A 32 9.56 2.58 1.60
C GLU A 32 10.67 1.91 2.43
N TYR A 33 11.09 2.51 3.54
CA TYR A 33 12.17 1.90 4.32
C TYR A 33 12.14 2.24 5.81
N ALA A 34 12.75 1.35 6.56
CA ALA A 34 13.06 1.48 7.96
C ALA A 34 14.55 1.19 8.18
N GLY A 35 15.08 1.56 9.32
CA GLY A 35 16.50 1.33 9.60
C GLY A 35 16.88 1.59 11.04
N VAL A 36 18.20 1.48 11.27
CA VAL A 36 18.84 1.75 12.56
C VAL A 36 19.67 3.01 12.43
N ILE A 37 19.55 3.93 13.36
CA ILE A 37 20.42 5.11 13.45
C ILE A 37 21.82 4.65 13.90
N VAL A 38 22.82 4.84 13.04
CA VAL A 38 24.20 4.46 13.35
C VAL A 38 25.04 5.62 13.88
N GLU A 39 24.71 6.84 13.45
CA GLU A 39 25.38 8.06 13.88
C GLU A 39 24.40 9.22 13.94
N VAL A 40 24.59 10.14 14.89
CA VAL A 40 23.73 11.30 15.11
C VAL A 40 24.54 12.57 15.05
N GLY A 41 24.10 13.53 14.24
CA GLY A 41 24.70 14.87 14.18
C GLY A 41 24.69 15.56 15.55
N GLU A 42 25.70 16.37 15.83
CA GLU A 42 25.94 16.97 17.17
C GLU A 42 24.70 17.67 17.75
N ASN A 43 23.97 18.39 16.90
CA ASN A 43 22.80 19.18 17.32
C ASN A 43 21.50 18.35 17.47
N LEU A 44 21.55 17.04 17.27
CA LEU A 44 20.39 16.15 17.32
C LEU A 44 20.50 15.08 18.41
N LYS A 45 21.58 15.08 19.19
CA LYS A 45 21.86 14.08 20.23
C LYS A 45 20.86 14.06 21.38
N ASP A 46 20.12 15.15 21.56
CA ASP A 46 19.02 15.22 22.53
C ASP A 46 17.73 14.56 22.01
N GLN A 47 17.64 14.34 20.69
CA GLN A 47 16.45 13.80 20.04
C GLN A 47 16.60 12.35 19.60
N PHE A 48 17.82 11.95 19.20
CA PHE A 48 18.11 10.64 18.62
C PHE A 48 19.38 10.04 19.24
N LYS A 49 19.46 8.71 19.21
CA LYS A 49 20.63 7.94 19.67
C LYS A 49 21.03 6.93 18.61
N ALA A 50 22.32 6.62 18.55
CA ALA A 50 22.80 5.45 17.81
C ALA A 50 22.17 4.17 18.41
N GLY A 51 21.65 3.32 17.54
CA GLY A 51 20.91 2.12 17.91
C GLY A 51 19.37 2.32 17.92
N ASP A 52 18.87 3.54 17.84
CA ASP A 52 17.42 3.77 17.72
C ASP A 52 16.92 3.25 16.37
N TYR A 53 15.76 2.60 16.38
CA TYR A 53 15.07 2.16 15.18
C TYR A 53 14.10 3.22 14.70
N PHE A 54 13.98 3.35 13.40
CA PHE A 54 13.11 4.34 12.79
C PHE A 54 12.38 3.82 11.55
N VAL A 55 11.26 4.46 11.26
CA VAL A 55 10.54 4.39 9.99
C VAL A 55 10.55 5.78 9.36
N LEU A 56 10.68 5.85 8.06
CA LEU A 56 10.69 7.13 7.37
C LEU A 56 9.36 7.43 6.67
N GLN A 57 8.78 8.61 6.94
CA GLN A 57 7.74 9.21 6.11
C GLN A 57 8.41 9.96 4.94
N PRO A 58 8.35 9.42 3.70
CA PRO A 58 9.05 10.05 2.58
C PRO A 58 8.36 11.31 2.05
N ALA A 59 7.05 11.44 2.27
CA ALA A 59 6.26 12.59 1.80
C ALA A 59 6.47 13.79 2.70
N MET A 60 7.42 14.66 2.32
CA MET A 60 7.82 15.83 3.11
C MET A 60 6.91 17.06 2.92
N GLY A 61 5.96 17.03 1.99
CA GLY A 61 5.05 18.16 1.73
C GLY A 61 5.71 19.43 1.20
N LEU A 62 6.90 19.32 0.62
CA LEU A 62 7.65 20.46 0.10
C LEU A 62 7.02 21.01 -1.19
N PRO A 63 7.03 22.34 -1.42
CA PRO A 63 6.57 22.95 -2.68
C PRO A 63 7.26 22.40 -3.92
N THR A 64 8.52 21.95 -3.80
CA THR A 64 9.27 21.33 -4.88
C THR A 64 8.76 19.93 -5.24
N GLY A 65 7.97 19.30 -4.36
CA GLY A 65 7.59 17.89 -4.45
C GLY A 65 8.71 16.92 -4.07
N TYR A 66 9.88 17.39 -3.65
CA TYR A 66 11.04 16.58 -3.32
C TYR A 66 10.75 15.66 -2.12
N SER A 67 11.31 14.45 -2.20
CA SER A 67 10.95 13.34 -1.34
C SER A 67 12.13 12.37 -1.20
N ALA A 68 12.24 11.72 -0.07
CA ALA A 68 13.19 10.62 0.13
C ALA A 68 13.03 9.53 -0.93
N GLY A 69 14.14 8.95 -1.38
CA GLY A 69 14.11 7.89 -2.38
C GLY A 69 13.76 8.32 -3.80
N TYR A 70 13.75 9.65 -4.08
CA TYR A 70 13.50 10.22 -5.39
C TYR A 70 14.39 11.43 -5.71
N SER A 71 14.78 12.23 -4.73
CA SER A 71 15.25 13.59 -4.97
C SER A 71 16.62 13.91 -4.40
N TYR A 72 17.18 13.03 -3.59
CA TYR A 72 18.42 13.31 -2.85
C TYR A 72 19.49 12.26 -3.16
N GLU A 73 20.76 12.69 -3.22
CA GLU A 73 21.91 11.84 -3.47
C GLU A 73 22.15 10.79 -2.39
N THR A 74 21.83 11.12 -1.14
CA THR A 74 22.19 10.30 0.03
C THR A 74 21.01 9.88 0.89
N PHE A 75 19.75 10.15 0.41
CA PHE A 75 18.57 9.96 1.21
C PHE A 75 17.54 9.06 0.52
N GLY A 76 17.62 7.77 0.80
CA GLY A 76 16.76 6.71 0.29
C GLY A 76 17.13 5.36 0.91
N GLY A 77 16.27 4.36 0.75
CA GLY A 77 16.38 3.06 1.41
C GLY A 77 17.12 1.98 0.61
N ASN A 78 17.33 2.17 -0.71
CA ASN A 78 18.10 1.21 -1.51
C ASN A 78 19.60 1.47 -1.37
N ALA A 79 20.09 1.40 -0.14
CA ALA A 79 21.48 1.61 0.23
C ALA A 79 21.80 0.91 1.56
N THR A 80 23.06 0.57 1.77
CA THR A 80 23.54 0.04 3.05
C THR A 80 23.50 1.12 4.13
N TYR A 81 23.82 2.36 3.76
CA TYR A 81 23.75 3.53 4.64
C TYR A 81 23.12 4.72 3.90
N SER A 82 22.40 5.54 4.63
CA SER A 82 21.71 6.72 4.13
C SER A 82 21.94 7.89 5.08
N ILE A 83 22.03 9.10 4.55
CA ILE A 83 22.11 10.32 5.36
C ILE A 83 20.75 11.00 5.32
N ILE A 84 20.10 11.07 6.48
CA ILE A 84 18.82 11.77 6.63
C ILE A 84 19.09 13.26 6.78
N PRO A 85 18.67 14.12 5.83
CA PRO A 85 18.95 15.54 5.88
C PRO A 85 18.13 16.25 6.96
N LYS A 86 18.67 17.37 7.46
CA LYS A 86 18.00 18.19 8.48
C LYS A 86 16.55 18.53 8.15
N ILE A 87 16.25 18.79 6.89
CA ILE A 87 14.88 19.12 6.46
C ILE A 87 13.87 18.01 6.79
N ALA A 88 14.25 16.73 6.66
CA ALA A 88 13.38 15.62 7.01
C ALA A 88 13.16 15.52 8.54
N ILE A 89 14.18 15.87 9.31
CA ILE A 89 14.09 15.94 10.79
C ILE A 89 13.14 17.08 11.20
N ASP A 90 13.36 18.29 10.65
CA ASP A 90 12.55 19.48 10.97
C ASP A 90 11.05 19.27 10.62
N LEU A 91 10.78 18.51 9.58
CA LEU A 91 9.43 18.15 9.18
C LEU A 91 8.84 16.95 9.97
N GLY A 92 9.63 16.36 10.88
CA GLY A 92 9.23 15.22 11.69
C GLY A 92 8.93 13.96 10.86
N CYS A 93 9.73 13.73 9.81
CA CYS A 93 9.57 12.58 8.92
C CYS A 93 10.23 11.30 9.45
N VAL A 94 11.09 11.40 10.46
CA VAL A 94 11.73 10.26 11.13
C VAL A 94 10.88 9.87 12.31
N LEU A 95 10.19 8.75 12.20
CA LEU A 95 9.30 8.25 13.23
C LEU A 95 9.99 7.15 14.04
N PRO A 96 9.90 7.14 15.38
CA PRO A 96 10.48 6.07 16.19
C PRO A 96 9.75 4.75 15.89
N TYR A 97 10.53 3.66 15.89
CA TYR A 97 10.01 2.31 15.76
C TYR A 97 10.48 1.49 16.96
N HIS A 98 9.56 0.82 17.63
CA HIS A 98 9.84 0.07 18.86
C HIS A 98 9.70 -1.45 18.67
N GLY A 99 9.38 -1.90 17.44
CA GLY A 99 9.39 -3.32 17.10
C GLY A 99 10.80 -3.81 16.73
N ASP A 100 10.90 -5.09 16.50
CA ASP A 100 12.13 -5.80 16.10
C ASP A 100 12.07 -6.37 14.67
N TYR A 101 10.95 -6.12 13.96
CA TYR A 101 10.70 -6.67 12.64
C TYR A 101 10.67 -5.59 11.55
N PHE A 102 11.82 -5.40 10.89
CA PHE A 102 12.01 -4.31 9.92
C PHE A 102 11.18 -4.43 8.64
N ALA A 103 10.74 -5.63 8.26
CA ALA A 103 9.88 -5.77 7.08
C ALA A 103 8.56 -5.03 7.28
N ASP A 104 7.86 -5.24 8.38
CA ASP A 104 6.64 -4.49 8.71
C ASP A 104 6.91 -3.00 8.84
N ALA A 105 8.01 -2.62 9.47
CA ALA A 105 8.45 -1.23 9.58
C ALA A 105 8.63 -0.58 8.20
N SER A 106 9.26 -1.27 7.25
CA SER A 106 9.46 -0.76 5.88
C SER A 106 8.15 -0.66 5.08
N LEU A 107 7.14 -1.45 5.45
CA LEU A 107 5.82 -1.45 4.83
C LEU A 107 4.84 -0.47 5.49
N ALA A 108 5.26 0.25 6.54
CA ALA A 108 4.43 1.29 7.14
C ALA A 108 4.10 2.42 6.14
N GLU A 109 5.00 2.72 5.19
CA GLU A 109 4.73 3.71 4.15
C GLU A 109 3.57 3.27 3.23
N PRO A 110 3.60 2.11 2.56
CA PRO A 110 2.47 1.69 1.74
C PRO A 110 1.19 1.49 2.54
N MET A 111 1.25 1.01 3.77
CA MET A 111 0.08 0.95 4.64
C MET A 111 -0.46 2.32 4.97
N SER A 112 0.39 3.33 5.20
CA SER A 112 -0.05 4.71 5.42
C SER A 112 -0.82 5.28 4.22
N CYS A 113 -0.45 4.90 2.99
CA CYS A 113 -1.20 5.27 1.79
C CYS A 113 -2.61 4.68 1.79
N ILE A 114 -2.74 3.42 2.22
CA ILE A 114 -4.02 2.72 2.34
C ILE A 114 -4.86 3.39 3.43
N ILE A 115 -4.34 3.54 4.63
CA ILE A 115 -5.02 4.16 5.79
C ILE A 115 -5.48 5.57 5.44
N GLY A 116 -4.60 6.36 4.80
CA GLY A 116 -4.94 7.72 4.34
C GLY A 116 -6.07 7.74 3.30
N ALA A 117 -6.20 6.70 2.46
CA ALA A 117 -7.34 6.59 1.55
C ALA A 117 -8.66 6.34 2.30
N TYR A 118 -8.62 5.46 3.31
CA TYR A 118 -9.78 5.22 4.17
C TYR A 118 -10.19 6.48 4.93
N HIS A 119 -9.23 7.21 5.51
CA HIS A 119 -9.50 8.46 6.22
C HIS A 119 -9.95 9.62 5.31
N ALA A 120 -9.55 9.61 4.04
CA ALA A 120 -9.92 10.65 3.09
C ALA A 120 -11.29 10.46 2.47
N SER A 121 -11.88 9.26 2.51
CA SER A 121 -13.29 9.07 2.20
C SER A 121 -14.13 9.92 3.15
N TYR A 122 -15.31 10.32 2.75
CA TYR A 122 -16.19 11.12 3.62
C TYR A 122 -17.65 10.91 3.27
N HIS A 123 -18.51 11.17 4.23
CA HIS A 123 -19.95 11.14 4.13
C HIS A 123 -20.57 12.44 4.58
N THR A 124 -21.81 12.66 4.22
CA THR A 124 -22.54 13.88 4.54
C THR A 124 -23.90 13.57 5.16
N THR A 125 -24.42 14.50 5.93
CA THR A 125 -25.82 14.45 6.35
C THR A 125 -26.61 15.44 5.52
N GLN A 126 -27.71 15.02 4.96
CA GLN A 126 -28.56 15.86 4.12
C GLN A 126 -28.89 17.18 4.83
N TYR A 127 -28.70 18.29 4.12
CA TYR A 127 -28.86 19.67 4.60
C TYR A 127 -27.84 20.13 5.68
N VAL A 128 -26.87 19.30 6.05
CA VAL A 128 -25.73 19.67 6.88
C VAL A 128 -24.50 19.70 5.99
N TYR A 129 -23.84 20.85 5.90
CA TYR A 129 -22.69 21.06 5.00
C TYR A 129 -21.36 20.73 5.72
N GLU A 130 -21.34 19.65 6.48
CA GLU A 130 -20.18 19.12 7.18
C GLU A 130 -19.84 17.74 6.64
N HIS A 131 -18.56 17.41 6.64
CA HIS A 131 -18.08 16.10 6.20
C HIS A 131 -17.77 15.26 7.43
N ASP A 132 -18.34 14.07 7.46
CA ASP A 132 -17.97 13.00 8.38
C ASP A 132 -16.85 12.20 7.71
N MET A 133 -15.61 12.38 8.16
CA MET A 133 -14.41 11.86 7.52
C MET A 133 -14.21 10.38 7.86
N GLY A 134 -13.75 9.65 6.88
CA GLY A 134 -13.51 8.21 6.92
C GLY A 134 -14.54 7.43 6.11
N ILE A 135 -14.32 6.13 6.00
CA ILE A 135 -15.33 5.20 5.46
C ILE A 135 -16.51 5.12 6.42
N LYS A 136 -17.67 4.76 5.91
CA LYS A 136 -18.89 4.65 6.73
C LYS A 136 -18.81 3.45 7.68
N GLU A 137 -18.84 3.72 8.98
CA GLU A 137 -18.92 2.67 9.98
C GLU A 137 -20.21 1.85 9.82
N GLY A 138 -20.06 0.52 9.78
CA GLY A 138 -21.20 -0.38 9.56
C GLY A 138 -21.77 -0.34 8.14
N GLY A 139 -21.16 0.40 7.23
CA GLY A 139 -21.56 0.53 5.83
C GLY A 139 -21.15 -0.67 4.96
N ALA A 140 -21.37 -0.53 3.65
CA ALA A 140 -20.93 -1.46 2.63
C ALA A 140 -19.77 -0.89 1.82
N LEU A 141 -18.66 -1.62 1.74
CA LEU A 141 -17.43 -1.24 1.04
C LEU A 141 -17.17 -2.15 -0.16
N ALA A 142 -16.98 -1.58 -1.34
CA ALA A 142 -16.49 -2.28 -2.51
C ALA A 142 -15.02 -1.91 -2.81
N LEU A 143 -14.16 -2.92 -2.93
CA LEU A 143 -12.74 -2.79 -3.26
C LEU A 143 -12.52 -3.34 -4.67
N LEU A 144 -12.39 -2.47 -5.67
CA LEU A 144 -12.36 -2.85 -7.08
C LEU A 144 -10.92 -2.99 -7.62
N ALA A 145 -10.66 -4.10 -8.37
CA ALA A 145 -9.34 -4.50 -8.86
C ALA A 145 -8.31 -4.57 -7.72
N CYS A 146 -8.70 -5.19 -6.61
CA CYS A 146 -8.07 -5.02 -5.29
C CYS A 146 -7.37 -6.29 -4.75
N ALA A 147 -7.08 -7.30 -5.59
CA ALA A 147 -6.34 -8.48 -5.13
C ALA A 147 -4.81 -8.37 -5.32
N GLY A 148 -4.30 -7.19 -5.69
CA GLY A 148 -2.87 -6.88 -5.71
C GLY A 148 -2.30 -6.54 -4.32
N PRO A 149 -0.98 -6.25 -4.20
CA PRO A 149 -0.34 -6.04 -2.90
C PRO A 149 -0.97 -4.92 -2.07
N MET A 150 -1.25 -3.76 -2.68
CA MET A 150 -1.93 -2.67 -1.98
C MET A 150 -3.35 -3.04 -1.60
N GLY A 151 -4.02 -3.83 -2.45
CA GLY A 151 -5.36 -4.33 -2.18
C GLY A 151 -5.40 -5.30 -0.99
N ILE A 152 -4.45 -6.21 -0.88
CA ILE A 152 -4.36 -7.13 0.27
C ILE A 152 -4.24 -6.34 1.58
N GLY A 153 -3.36 -5.32 1.63
CA GLY A 153 -3.28 -4.44 2.79
C GLY A 153 -4.59 -3.68 3.06
N ALA A 154 -5.33 -3.29 2.01
CA ALA A 154 -6.62 -2.62 2.16
C ALA A 154 -7.70 -3.56 2.70
N ILE A 155 -7.74 -4.82 2.24
CA ILE A 155 -8.65 -5.84 2.76
C ILE A 155 -8.36 -6.10 4.25
N ASP A 156 -7.08 -6.25 4.60
CA ASP A 156 -6.67 -6.46 5.98
C ASP A 156 -7.10 -5.29 6.88
N TYR A 157 -6.90 -4.05 6.43
CA TYR A 157 -7.32 -2.86 7.15
C TYR A 157 -8.85 -2.71 7.24
N ALA A 158 -9.60 -3.08 6.20
CA ALA A 158 -11.07 -3.09 6.24
C ALA A 158 -11.62 -4.04 7.34
N ILE A 159 -10.96 -5.19 7.52
CA ILE A 159 -11.39 -6.22 8.47
C ILE A 159 -10.93 -5.93 9.90
N ASN A 160 -9.72 -5.41 10.05
CA ASN A 160 -9.02 -5.33 11.34
C ASN A 160 -8.74 -3.88 11.81
N GLY A 161 -9.03 -2.89 10.99
CA GLY A 161 -8.89 -1.48 11.32
C GLY A 161 -9.91 -0.97 12.36
N PRO A 162 -9.78 0.28 12.79
CA PRO A 162 -10.63 0.86 13.84
C PRO A 162 -12.08 1.10 13.39
N VAL A 163 -12.32 1.43 12.12
CA VAL A 163 -13.66 1.63 11.54
C VAL A 163 -13.96 0.44 10.62
N LYS A 164 -15.06 -0.24 10.87
CA LYS A 164 -15.39 -1.50 10.15
C LYS A 164 -16.68 -1.36 9.34
N PRO A 165 -16.65 -1.72 8.05
CA PRO A 165 -17.87 -1.98 7.28
C PRO A 165 -18.53 -3.28 7.78
N THR A 166 -19.81 -3.46 7.49
CA THR A 166 -20.50 -4.74 7.70
C THR A 166 -20.36 -5.68 6.51
N LEU A 167 -20.19 -5.12 5.32
CA LEU A 167 -20.00 -5.84 4.06
C LEU A 167 -18.73 -5.32 3.35
N VAL A 168 -17.86 -6.23 2.95
CA VAL A 168 -16.72 -5.95 2.08
C VAL A 168 -16.78 -6.85 0.85
N VAL A 169 -16.76 -6.25 -0.33
CA VAL A 169 -16.71 -6.98 -1.60
C VAL A 169 -15.41 -6.64 -2.31
N VAL A 170 -14.56 -7.63 -2.52
CA VAL A 170 -13.27 -7.53 -3.20
C VAL A 170 -13.42 -8.06 -4.61
N THR A 171 -13.03 -7.29 -5.61
CA THR A 171 -13.05 -7.74 -7.01
C THR A 171 -11.67 -7.76 -7.63
N ASP A 172 -11.44 -8.70 -8.52
CA ASP A 172 -10.31 -8.72 -9.46
C ASP A 172 -10.73 -9.55 -10.69
N ILE A 173 -9.92 -9.52 -11.74
CA ILE A 173 -10.07 -10.41 -12.92
C ILE A 173 -9.10 -11.58 -12.88
N ASP A 174 -8.11 -11.54 -12.02
CA ASP A 174 -7.06 -12.55 -11.85
C ASP A 174 -7.45 -13.52 -10.71
N ALA A 175 -7.78 -14.75 -11.09
CA ALA A 175 -8.19 -15.78 -10.13
C ALA A 175 -7.08 -16.12 -9.12
N ALA A 176 -5.82 -16.22 -9.58
CA ALA A 176 -4.72 -16.57 -8.69
C ALA A 176 -4.46 -15.48 -7.61
N ARG A 177 -4.67 -14.22 -7.96
CA ARG A 177 -4.61 -13.12 -6.98
C ARG A 177 -5.73 -13.19 -5.97
N LEU A 178 -6.96 -13.48 -6.40
CA LEU A 178 -8.11 -13.66 -5.51
C LEU A 178 -7.90 -14.85 -4.58
N ASP A 179 -7.46 -15.99 -5.10
CA ASP A 179 -7.17 -17.19 -4.32
C ASP A 179 -6.10 -16.91 -3.25
N ARG A 180 -5.05 -16.17 -3.62
CA ARG A 180 -4.02 -15.73 -2.66
C ARG A 180 -4.60 -14.78 -1.60
N ALA A 181 -5.40 -13.81 -1.99
CA ALA A 181 -6.02 -12.88 -1.05
C ALA A 181 -6.92 -13.62 -0.04
N GLU A 182 -7.75 -14.55 -0.51
CA GLU A 182 -8.61 -15.37 0.34
C GLU A 182 -7.82 -16.32 1.25
N SER A 183 -6.70 -16.86 0.78
CA SER A 183 -5.82 -17.70 1.61
C SER A 183 -5.18 -16.93 2.76
N LEU A 184 -4.84 -15.66 2.56
CA LEU A 184 -4.26 -14.78 3.58
C LEU A 184 -5.32 -14.20 4.53
N ILE A 185 -6.48 -13.83 3.98
CA ILE A 185 -7.58 -13.21 4.72
C ILE A 185 -8.86 -14.01 4.46
N PRO A 186 -9.04 -15.17 5.12
CA PRO A 186 -10.19 -16.03 4.89
C PRO A 186 -11.51 -15.37 5.28
N VAL A 187 -12.57 -15.63 4.49
CA VAL A 187 -13.95 -15.19 4.77
C VAL A 187 -14.39 -15.55 6.20
N ALA A 188 -13.99 -16.71 6.69
CA ALA A 188 -14.32 -17.15 8.06
C ALA A 188 -13.73 -16.21 9.13
N LYS A 189 -12.47 -15.74 8.93
CA LYS A 189 -11.84 -14.78 9.86
C LYS A 189 -12.48 -13.41 9.81
N ALA A 190 -12.85 -12.93 8.62
CA ALA A 190 -13.60 -11.68 8.49
C ALA A 190 -14.94 -11.75 9.24
N LYS A 191 -15.63 -12.88 9.15
CA LYS A 191 -16.88 -13.11 9.86
C LYS A 191 -16.71 -13.09 11.40
N GLU A 192 -15.59 -13.59 11.91
CA GLU A 192 -15.25 -13.51 13.35
C GLU A 192 -15.08 -12.06 13.81
N GLN A 193 -14.68 -11.17 12.90
CA GLN A 193 -14.57 -9.72 13.12
C GLN A 193 -15.88 -8.97 12.87
N GLY A 194 -16.97 -9.65 12.53
CA GLY A 194 -18.29 -9.06 12.27
C GLY A 194 -18.44 -8.51 10.85
N VAL A 195 -17.57 -8.87 9.92
CA VAL A 195 -17.57 -8.40 8.53
C VAL A 195 -17.96 -9.55 7.60
N GLU A 196 -18.93 -9.32 6.74
CA GLU A 196 -19.24 -10.20 5.61
C GLU A 196 -18.28 -9.88 4.46
N LEU A 197 -17.47 -10.85 4.05
CA LEU A 197 -16.45 -10.68 3.02
C LEU A 197 -16.73 -11.55 1.80
N HIS A 198 -16.66 -10.96 0.61
CA HIS A 198 -16.78 -11.67 -0.66
C HIS A 198 -15.58 -11.40 -1.56
N TYR A 199 -15.04 -12.47 -2.18
CA TYR A 199 -14.06 -12.39 -3.26
C TYR A 199 -14.75 -12.72 -4.58
N VAL A 200 -14.67 -11.81 -5.56
CA VAL A 200 -15.47 -11.91 -6.81
C VAL A 200 -14.57 -11.75 -8.02
N ASN A 201 -14.48 -12.79 -8.86
CA ASN A 201 -13.83 -12.70 -10.16
C ASN A 201 -14.79 -12.10 -11.19
N THR A 202 -14.64 -10.82 -11.47
CA THR A 202 -15.54 -10.09 -12.39
C THR A 202 -15.36 -10.48 -13.87
N ALA A 203 -14.25 -11.11 -14.25
CA ALA A 203 -14.07 -11.64 -15.62
C ALA A 203 -15.01 -12.82 -15.93
N GLN A 204 -15.61 -13.45 -14.92
CA GLN A 204 -16.51 -14.59 -15.06
C GLN A 204 -17.99 -14.20 -14.97
N ILE A 205 -18.31 -12.91 -14.92
CA ILE A 205 -19.66 -12.39 -14.68
C ILE A 205 -20.09 -11.48 -15.84
N ASP A 206 -21.18 -11.85 -16.53
CA ASP A 206 -21.69 -11.08 -17.68
C ASP A 206 -22.14 -9.67 -17.29
N ALA A 207 -22.75 -9.49 -16.12
CA ALA A 207 -23.26 -8.22 -15.62
C ALA A 207 -22.69 -7.91 -14.22
N PRO A 208 -21.38 -7.53 -14.10
CA PRO A 208 -20.71 -7.42 -12.82
C PRO A 208 -21.36 -6.38 -11.90
N VAL A 209 -21.76 -5.22 -12.39
CA VAL A 209 -22.41 -4.18 -11.57
C VAL A 209 -23.72 -4.69 -10.95
N ALA A 210 -24.57 -5.34 -11.74
CA ALA A 210 -25.84 -5.89 -11.24
C ALA A 210 -25.60 -6.98 -10.18
N TYR A 211 -24.61 -7.85 -10.43
CA TYR A 211 -24.22 -8.89 -9.48
C TYR A 211 -23.71 -8.30 -8.15
N LEU A 212 -22.78 -7.34 -8.23
CA LEU A 212 -22.20 -6.70 -7.05
C LEU A 212 -23.26 -5.94 -6.25
N LYS A 213 -24.18 -5.21 -6.90
CA LYS A 213 -25.30 -4.57 -6.21
C LYS A 213 -26.22 -5.58 -5.50
N ALA A 214 -26.45 -6.75 -6.11
CA ALA A 214 -27.27 -7.78 -5.50
C ALA A 214 -26.69 -8.33 -4.17
N LEU A 215 -25.37 -8.29 -3.98
CA LEU A 215 -24.71 -8.63 -2.72
C LEU A 215 -25.05 -7.66 -1.58
N ASN A 216 -25.54 -6.45 -1.89
CA ASN A 216 -26.02 -5.47 -0.92
C ASN A 216 -27.50 -5.13 -1.15
N ASP A 217 -28.35 -6.12 -1.41
CA ASP A 217 -29.80 -5.96 -1.59
C ASP A 217 -30.19 -4.89 -2.63
N GLY A 218 -29.33 -4.60 -3.59
CA GLY A 218 -29.53 -3.58 -4.62
C GLY A 218 -29.34 -2.13 -4.19
N LYS A 219 -28.88 -1.87 -2.94
CA LYS A 219 -28.74 -0.52 -2.37
C LYS A 219 -27.54 0.27 -2.90
N GLY A 220 -26.56 -0.40 -3.54
CA GLY A 220 -25.26 0.16 -3.84
C GLY A 220 -24.35 0.16 -2.62
N TYR A 221 -23.19 0.81 -2.73
CA TYR A 221 -22.15 0.82 -1.70
C TYR A 221 -21.99 2.21 -1.12
N ASP A 222 -21.73 2.27 0.17
CA ASP A 222 -21.40 3.54 0.86
C ASP A 222 -20.00 4.00 0.45
N ASP A 223 -19.05 3.09 0.34
CA ASP A 223 -17.69 3.38 -0.12
C ASP A 223 -17.28 2.46 -1.28
N VAL A 224 -16.67 3.03 -2.31
CA VAL A 224 -16.09 2.28 -3.43
C VAL A 224 -14.66 2.74 -3.66
N MET A 225 -13.67 1.85 -3.46
CA MET A 225 -12.26 2.17 -3.68
C MET A 225 -11.73 1.47 -4.92
N VAL A 226 -10.98 2.19 -5.77
CA VAL A 226 -10.50 1.68 -7.06
C VAL A 226 -8.98 1.58 -7.08
N TYR A 227 -8.47 0.35 -7.24
CA TYR A 227 -7.04 0.02 -7.17
C TYR A 227 -6.35 -0.10 -8.53
N ALA A 228 -7.08 0.05 -9.62
CA ALA A 228 -6.51 0.06 -10.98
C ALA A 228 -6.92 1.31 -11.75
N ALA A 229 -5.97 1.92 -12.47
CA ALA A 229 -6.23 3.07 -13.34
C ALA A 229 -6.79 2.61 -14.70
N VAL A 230 -7.99 2.02 -14.67
CA VAL A 230 -8.72 1.49 -15.82
C VAL A 230 -10.08 2.18 -15.91
N ALA A 231 -10.37 2.82 -17.04
CA ALA A 231 -11.60 3.61 -17.21
C ALA A 231 -12.88 2.81 -16.93
N GLN A 232 -12.98 1.59 -17.46
CA GLN A 232 -14.13 0.72 -17.26
C GLN A 232 -14.37 0.39 -15.78
N VAL A 233 -13.31 0.22 -14.98
CA VAL A 233 -13.45 -0.06 -13.53
C VAL A 233 -13.98 1.18 -12.80
N LEU A 234 -13.58 2.38 -13.21
CA LEU A 234 -14.11 3.63 -12.66
C LEU A 234 -15.57 3.89 -13.05
N GLU A 235 -15.97 3.56 -14.29
CA GLU A 235 -17.36 3.63 -14.71
C GLU A 235 -18.22 2.65 -13.89
N GLN A 236 -17.75 1.44 -13.66
CA GLN A 236 -18.41 0.48 -12.78
C GLN A 236 -18.47 0.99 -11.32
N ALA A 237 -17.41 1.64 -10.84
CA ALA A 237 -17.39 2.20 -9.50
C ALA A 237 -18.44 3.29 -9.30
N ASP A 238 -18.62 4.20 -10.28
CA ASP A 238 -19.67 5.21 -10.29
C ASP A 238 -21.06 4.57 -10.23
N GLU A 239 -21.29 3.54 -11.05
CA GLU A 239 -22.57 2.83 -11.04
C GLU A 239 -22.85 2.08 -9.73
N LEU A 240 -21.81 1.65 -9.00
CA LEU A 240 -21.94 0.91 -7.74
C LEU A 240 -22.28 1.80 -6.54
N LEU A 241 -22.08 3.11 -6.61
CA LEU A 241 -22.36 4.00 -5.49
C LEU A 241 -23.82 3.97 -5.07
N GLY A 242 -24.04 3.94 -3.76
CA GLY A 242 -25.32 4.17 -3.11
C GLY A 242 -25.58 5.66 -2.85
N ASN A 243 -26.64 5.96 -2.10
CA ASN A 243 -26.92 7.32 -1.64
C ASN A 243 -25.81 7.79 -0.70
N ASP A 244 -25.32 9.03 -0.89
CA ASP A 244 -24.16 9.61 -0.21
C ASP A 244 -22.88 8.78 -0.39
N GLY A 245 -22.78 8.00 -1.48
CA GLY A 245 -21.67 7.10 -1.73
C GLY A 245 -20.39 7.84 -2.10
N CYS A 246 -19.26 7.40 -1.53
CA CYS A 246 -17.94 7.96 -1.77
C CYS A 246 -17.09 7.05 -2.67
N LEU A 247 -16.68 7.54 -3.84
CA LEU A 247 -15.70 6.88 -4.70
C LEU A 247 -14.30 7.38 -4.36
N ASN A 248 -13.43 6.50 -3.85
CA ASN A 248 -12.02 6.79 -3.64
C ASN A 248 -11.17 6.23 -4.78
N PHE A 249 -10.56 7.11 -5.56
CA PHE A 249 -9.63 6.73 -6.62
C PHE A 249 -8.21 6.60 -6.05
N PHE A 250 -7.88 5.41 -5.57
CA PHE A 250 -6.57 5.08 -4.99
C PHE A 250 -5.48 4.93 -6.04
N ALA A 251 -5.80 4.39 -7.21
CA ALA A 251 -4.83 4.10 -8.26
C ALA A 251 -4.21 5.39 -8.85
N GLY A 252 -2.89 5.39 -9.05
CA GLY A 252 -2.19 6.51 -9.66
C GLY A 252 -2.01 6.34 -11.18
N PRO A 253 -2.75 7.04 -12.06
CA PRO A 253 -2.55 6.98 -13.49
C PRO A 253 -1.19 7.59 -13.88
N THR A 254 -0.61 7.09 -14.98
CA THR A 254 0.61 7.67 -15.58
C THR A 254 0.29 8.73 -16.62
N ASP A 255 -0.86 8.61 -17.29
CA ASP A 255 -1.33 9.60 -18.25
C ASP A 255 -2.02 10.77 -17.54
N LYS A 256 -1.50 11.98 -17.73
CA LYS A 256 -2.09 13.21 -17.17
C LYS A 256 -3.45 13.55 -17.80
N ASN A 257 -3.77 12.96 -18.95
CA ASN A 257 -5.05 13.15 -19.64
C ASN A 257 -6.06 12.02 -19.35
N PHE A 258 -5.77 11.15 -18.40
CA PHE A 258 -6.71 10.10 -17.98
C PHE A 258 -8.03 10.72 -17.52
N LYS A 259 -9.12 10.41 -18.24
CA LYS A 259 -10.46 10.97 -18.02
C LYS A 259 -11.49 9.86 -18.13
N VAL A 260 -12.51 9.91 -17.30
CA VAL A 260 -13.61 8.97 -17.26
C VAL A 260 -14.93 9.74 -17.11
N PRO A 261 -16.01 9.36 -17.80
CA PRO A 261 -17.36 9.88 -17.53
C PRO A 261 -17.78 9.59 -16.09
N PHE A 262 -18.57 10.49 -15.51
CA PHE A 262 -19.15 10.33 -14.18
C PHE A 262 -20.63 10.75 -14.20
N ASN A 263 -21.51 10.10 -13.43
CA ASN A 263 -22.95 10.37 -13.44
C ASN A 263 -23.30 11.57 -12.56
N PHE A 264 -23.34 12.75 -13.14
CA PHE A 264 -23.69 13.98 -12.42
C PHE A 264 -25.16 14.05 -11.95
N TYR A 265 -26.03 13.20 -12.44
CA TYR A 265 -27.38 13.06 -11.88
C TYR A 265 -27.31 12.53 -10.44
N ASN A 266 -26.49 11.49 -10.23
CA ASN A 266 -26.28 10.91 -8.89
C ASN A 266 -25.55 11.88 -7.97
N VAL A 267 -24.58 12.66 -8.48
CA VAL A 267 -23.93 13.73 -7.69
C VAL A 267 -24.97 14.71 -7.15
N HIS A 268 -25.97 15.07 -7.96
CA HIS A 268 -26.97 16.06 -7.57
C HIS A 268 -28.09 15.48 -6.68
N TYR A 269 -28.60 14.32 -7.02
CA TYR A 269 -29.79 13.75 -6.37
C TYR A 269 -29.49 12.72 -5.28
N GLU A 270 -28.35 12.01 -5.41
CA GLU A 270 -27.94 10.94 -4.49
C GLU A 270 -26.72 11.36 -3.63
N SER A 271 -26.25 12.60 -3.80
CA SER A 271 -25.09 13.14 -3.07
C SER A 271 -23.81 12.31 -3.24
N THR A 272 -23.63 11.63 -4.37
CA THR A 272 -22.39 10.86 -4.60
C THR A 272 -21.20 11.78 -4.83
N HIS A 273 -20.01 11.37 -4.39
CA HIS A 273 -18.82 12.20 -4.49
C HIS A 273 -17.54 11.38 -4.77
N ILE A 274 -16.49 12.07 -5.19
CA ILE A 274 -15.22 11.48 -5.58
C ILE A 274 -14.12 12.11 -4.74
N VAL A 275 -13.24 11.27 -4.22
CA VAL A 275 -12.00 11.66 -3.55
C VAL A 275 -10.84 10.87 -4.12
N GLY A 276 -9.62 11.35 -3.94
CA GLY A 276 -8.40 10.62 -4.27
C GLY A 276 -7.25 11.07 -3.37
N THR A 277 -6.34 10.14 -3.12
CA THR A 277 -5.18 10.37 -2.27
C THR A 277 -3.88 10.03 -3.00
N SER A 278 -2.80 10.67 -2.63
CA SER A 278 -1.45 10.38 -3.13
C SER A 278 -0.46 10.41 -1.98
N GLY A 279 -0.17 9.24 -1.42
CA GLY A 279 0.60 9.07 -0.18
C GLY A 279 -0.31 9.09 1.06
N GLY A 280 0.28 8.77 2.22
CA GLY A 280 -0.35 8.90 3.53
C GLY A 280 0.23 10.06 4.33
N SER A 281 -0.46 10.47 5.38
CA SER A 281 0.04 11.43 6.35
C SER A 281 1.00 10.78 7.35
N LYS A 282 1.64 11.59 8.20
CA LYS A 282 2.39 11.06 9.36
C LYS A 282 1.48 10.33 10.35
N GLY A 283 0.27 10.83 10.54
CA GLY A 283 -0.73 10.18 11.40
C GLY A 283 -1.09 8.79 10.89
N ASP A 284 -1.33 8.63 9.60
CA ASP A 284 -1.63 7.33 8.98
C ASP A 284 -0.46 6.35 9.11
N MET A 285 0.78 6.85 9.06
CA MET A 285 1.96 6.01 9.26
C MET A 285 2.13 5.58 10.73
N VAL A 286 1.87 6.47 11.68
CA VAL A 286 1.86 6.13 13.12
C VAL A 286 0.80 5.07 13.38
N GLU A 287 -0.40 5.24 12.85
CA GLU A 287 -1.48 4.26 12.99
C GLU A 287 -1.09 2.90 12.39
N SER A 288 -0.44 2.89 11.20
CA SER A 288 0.07 1.66 10.61
C SER A 288 1.03 0.93 11.54
N ILE A 289 2.01 1.66 12.12
CA ILE A 289 2.99 1.11 13.05
C ILE A 289 2.30 0.55 14.31
N GLU A 290 1.35 1.28 14.86
CA GLU A 290 0.62 0.89 16.06
C GLU A 290 -0.23 -0.36 15.83
N LEU A 291 -1.01 -0.40 14.76
CA LEU A 291 -1.86 -1.55 14.43
C LEU A 291 -1.04 -2.82 14.11
N SER A 292 0.08 -2.64 13.38
CA SER A 292 1.00 -3.74 13.09
C SER A 292 1.68 -4.27 14.36
N SER A 293 2.19 -3.37 15.23
CA SER A 293 2.82 -3.78 16.50
C SER A 293 1.86 -4.49 17.47
N GLN A 294 0.55 -4.21 17.36
CA GLN A 294 -0.51 -4.88 18.11
C GLN A 294 -0.96 -6.19 17.46
N GLY A 295 -0.40 -6.55 16.30
CA GLY A 295 -0.81 -7.72 15.52
C GLY A 295 -2.24 -7.64 14.97
N LYS A 296 -2.81 -6.44 14.87
CA LYS A 296 -4.14 -6.23 14.30
C LYS A 296 -4.13 -6.31 12.78
N ILE A 297 -3.15 -5.69 12.14
CA ILE A 297 -2.89 -5.78 10.71
C ILE A 297 -1.55 -6.45 10.45
N ASN A 298 -1.40 -7.08 9.29
CA ASN A 298 -0.17 -7.75 8.90
C ASN A 298 0.34 -7.23 7.54
N PRO A 299 1.17 -6.18 7.51
CA PRO A 299 1.72 -5.64 6.26
C PRO A 299 2.51 -6.67 5.45
N SER A 300 3.09 -7.68 6.09
CA SER A 300 3.85 -8.75 5.43
C SER A 300 3.04 -9.60 4.46
N PHE A 301 1.71 -9.57 4.52
CA PHE A 301 0.84 -10.15 3.50
C PHE A 301 1.11 -9.60 2.09
N MET A 302 1.65 -8.39 1.99
CA MET A 302 2.01 -7.78 0.72
C MET A 302 3.29 -8.35 0.11
N ILE A 303 4.18 -9.00 0.89
CA ILE A 303 5.50 -9.48 0.43
C ILE A 303 5.35 -10.79 -0.35
N THR A 304 6.05 -10.87 -1.49
CA THR A 304 6.13 -12.10 -2.30
C THR A 304 7.55 -12.47 -2.71
N HIS A 305 8.47 -11.53 -2.60
CA HIS A 305 9.87 -11.75 -2.96
C HIS A 305 10.79 -11.07 -1.96
N VAL A 306 11.96 -11.67 -1.77
CA VAL A 306 13.04 -11.10 -0.98
C VAL A 306 14.34 -11.11 -1.78
N GLY A 307 15.24 -10.18 -1.49
CA GLY A 307 16.53 -10.10 -2.16
C GLY A 307 17.50 -9.14 -1.46
N GLY A 308 18.76 -9.17 -1.87
CA GLY A 308 19.79 -8.24 -1.44
C GLY A 308 19.83 -6.96 -2.28
N LEU A 309 20.71 -6.03 -1.91
CA LEU A 309 20.83 -4.73 -2.59
C LEU A 309 21.18 -4.87 -4.08
N GLN A 310 21.96 -5.87 -4.45
CA GLN A 310 22.38 -6.12 -5.83
C GLN A 310 21.17 -6.43 -6.75
N ALA A 311 20.10 -6.98 -6.19
CA ALA A 311 18.88 -7.26 -6.94
C ALA A 311 18.03 -6.01 -7.22
N ALA A 312 18.22 -4.93 -6.46
CA ALA A 312 17.36 -3.75 -6.52
C ALA A 312 17.31 -3.07 -7.91
N PRO A 313 18.43 -2.83 -8.63
CA PRO A 313 18.37 -2.19 -9.95
C PRO A 313 17.55 -2.98 -10.97
N HIS A 314 17.80 -4.31 -11.06
CA HIS A 314 17.03 -5.18 -11.95
C HIS A 314 15.56 -5.21 -11.57
N THR A 315 15.26 -5.33 -10.28
CA THR A 315 13.89 -5.37 -9.76
C THR A 315 13.13 -4.07 -10.08
N ILE A 316 13.77 -2.91 -9.92
CA ILE A 316 13.16 -1.61 -10.24
C ILE A 316 12.83 -1.52 -11.71
N LEU A 317 13.78 -1.85 -12.59
CA LEU A 317 13.63 -1.68 -14.05
C LEU A 317 12.66 -2.70 -14.67
N ASN A 318 12.49 -3.86 -14.06
CA ASN A 318 11.62 -4.93 -14.56
C ASN A 318 10.39 -5.17 -13.68
N GLN A 319 9.98 -4.17 -12.92
CA GLN A 319 8.90 -4.27 -11.92
C GLN A 319 7.56 -4.79 -12.51
N LEU A 320 7.29 -4.51 -13.78
CA LEU A 320 6.06 -4.93 -14.45
C LEU A 320 6.10 -6.41 -14.90
N ASP A 321 7.30 -6.93 -15.15
CA ASP A 321 7.52 -8.29 -15.64
C ASP A 321 7.71 -9.29 -14.48
N ILE A 322 7.99 -8.81 -13.28
CA ILE A 322 8.14 -9.64 -12.08
C ILE A 322 6.77 -9.77 -11.39
N PRO A 323 6.11 -10.93 -11.44
CA PRO A 323 4.79 -11.12 -10.87
C PRO A 323 4.76 -10.96 -9.36
N GLY A 324 3.57 -11.01 -8.77
CA GLY A 324 3.37 -11.02 -7.33
C GLY A 324 3.28 -9.62 -6.70
N GLY A 325 3.56 -9.56 -5.40
CA GLY A 325 3.39 -8.38 -4.54
C GLY A 325 4.66 -7.55 -4.36
N LYS A 326 4.90 -7.11 -3.12
CA LYS A 326 6.07 -6.32 -2.75
C LYS A 326 7.35 -7.16 -2.81
N LYS A 327 8.41 -6.53 -3.28
CA LYS A 327 9.76 -7.07 -3.31
C LYS A 327 10.56 -6.39 -2.19
N LEU A 328 10.88 -7.15 -1.15
CA LEU A 328 11.61 -6.69 0.01
C LEU A 328 13.11 -6.79 -0.25
N ILE A 329 13.86 -5.72 0.01
CA ILE A 329 15.31 -5.68 -0.17
C ILE A 329 15.98 -5.51 1.19
N TYR A 330 16.88 -6.43 1.51
CA TYR A 330 17.78 -6.36 2.64
C TYR A 330 19.16 -5.89 2.17
N PRO A 331 19.53 -4.61 2.41
CA PRO A 331 20.72 -4.02 1.80
C PRO A 331 22.05 -4.63 2.23
N HIS A 332 22.09 -5.38 3.33
CA HIS A 332 23.29 -5.94 3.92
C HIS A 332 23.53 -7.43 3.62
N ILE A 333 22.67 -8.06 2.81
CA ILE A 333 22.82 -9.46 2.42
C ILE A 333 23.09 -9.59 0.91
N ASP A 334 23.73 -10.67 0.52
CA ASP A 334 23.93 -11.06 -0.87
C ASP A 334 22.91 -12.15 -1.21
N LEU A 335 21.80 -11.76 -1.80
CA LEU A 335 20.72 -12.65 -2.18
C LEU A 335 20.13 -12.19 -3.52
N PRO A 336 20.07 -13.04 -4.56
CA PRO A 336 19.27 -12.76 -5.74
C PRO A 336 17.81 -12.48 -5.37
N LEU A 337 17.09 -11.71 -6.19
CA LEU A 337 15.65 -11.60 -5.98
C LEU A 337 15.00 -12.97 -6.13
N THR A 338 14.43 -13.48 -5.06
CA THR A 338 13.85 -14.82 -4.98
C THR A 338 12.40 -14.74 -4.56
N ALA A 339 11.50 -15.40 -5.27
CA ALA A 339 10.11 -15.53 -4.84
C ALA A 339 10.02 -16.45 -3.60
N ILE A 340 9.16 -16.09 -2.67
CA ILE A 340 8.91 -16.91 -1.48
C ILE A 340 8.44 -18.33 -1.88
N ASP A 341 7.60 -18.41 -2.91
CA ASP A 341 7.05 -19.66 -3.41
C ASP A 341 8.12 -20.59 -4.06
N ASP A 342 9.30 -20.06 -4.39
CA ASP A 342 10.39 -20.83 -4.99
C ASP A 342 11.32 -21.49 -3.94
N PHE A 343 11.23 -21.14 -2.66
CA PHE A 343 12.15 -21.61 -1.63
C PHE A 343 12.20 -23.13 -1.52
N LEU A 344 11.04 -23.80 -1.54
CA LEU A 344 11.00 -25.26 -1.54
C LEU A 344 11.77 -25.89 -2.72
N SER A 345 11.65 -25.31 -3.91
CA SER A 345 12.34 -25.79 -5.10
C SER A 345 13.86 -25.55 -5.10
N LEU A 346 14.30 -24.55 -4.33
CA LEU A 346 15.72 -24.20 -4.16
C LEU A 346 16.37 -24.92 -2.97
N ALA A 347 15.57 -25.53 -2.10
CA ALA A 347 16.02 -26.21 -0.87
C ALA A 347 17.04 -27.34 -1.13
N ASP A 348 16.89 -28.05 -2.27
CA ASP A 348 17.84 -29.12 -2.66
C ASP A 348 19.20 -28.57 -3.11
N GLN A 349 19.26 -27.29 -3.49
CA GLN A 349 20.47 -26.64 -4.00
C GLN A 349 21.24 -25.91 -2.90
N ASP A 350 20.53 -25.33 -1.92
CA ASP A 350 21.12 -24.58 -0.82
C ASP A 350 20.31 -24.80 0.48
N PRO A 351 20.94 -25.32 1.55
CA PRO A 351 20.31 -25.49 2.85
C PRO A 351 19.68 -24.22 3.44
N PHE A 352 20.16 -23.04 3.06
CA PHE A 352 19.59 -21.76 3.46
C PHE A 352 18.10 -21.65 3.04
N PHE A 353 17.78 -22.03 1.81
CA PHE A 353 16.39 -22.03 1.36
C PHE A 353 15.53 -23.11 2.03
N ALA A 354 16.12 -24.24 2.40
CA ALA A 354 15.40 -25.25 3.16
C ALA A 354 14.98 -24.75 4.57
N GLU A 355 15.86 -23.99 5.23
CA GLU A 355 15.55 -23.36 6.53
C GLU A 355 14.48 -22.30 6.39
N LEU A 356 14.58 -21.42 5.40
CA LEU A 356 13.56 -20.39 5.12
C LEU A 356 12.20 -21.02 4.77
N ASP A 357 12.16 -22.06 3.93
CA ASP A 357 10.92 -22.74 3.57
C ASP A 357 10.24 -23.34 4.81
N ALA A 358 11.01 -23.99 5.69
CA ALA A 358 10.49 -24.56 6.92
C ALA A 358 9.86 -23.49 7.84
N ILE A 359 10.50 -22.32 7.98
CA ILE A 359 9.99 -21.18 8.76
C ILE A 359 8.69 -20.66 8.15
N LEU A 360 8.66 -20.47 6.82
CA LEU A 360 7.50 -19.92 6.13
C LEU A 360 6.33 -20.91 6.05
N CYS A 361 6.61 -22.19 5.85
CA CYS A 361 5.59 -23.25 5.90
C CYS A 361 4.86 -23.26 7.27
N ALA A 362 5.60 -23.07 8.36
CA ALA A 362 5.01 -22.97 9.70
C ALA A 362 4.16 -21.68 9.90
N ASN A 363 4.29 -20.68 9.01
CA ASN A 363 3.59 -19.39 9.06
C ASN A 363 2.72 -19.14 7.81
N ASN A 364 2.20 -20.17 7.18
CA ASN A 364 1.33 -20.09 5.98
C ASN A 364 1.96 -19.30 4.81
N TYR A 365 3.26 -19.43 4.60
CA TYR A 365 4.04 -18.72 3.59
C TYR A 365 3.94 -17.19 3.67
N VAL A 366 3.75 -16.66 4.88
CA VAL A 366 3.83 -15.23 5.17
C VAL A 366 5.21 -14.91 5.72
N TRP A 367 5.89 -13.93 5.12
CA TRP A 367 7.18 -13.44 5.59
C TRP A 367 7.05 -12.94 7.03
N ASN A 368 7.98 -13.27 7.90
CA ASN A 368 7.86 -13.02 9.34
C ASN A 368 9.23 -12.75 9.99
N ALA A 369 9.24 -12.41 11.27
CA ALA A 369 10.44 -12.04 12.01
C ALA A 369 11.47 -13.17 12.21
N HIS A 370 11.13 -14.41 11.90
CA HIS A 370 12.04 -15.56 12.00
C HIS A 370 12.66 -15.93 10.66
N ALA A 371 12.12 -15.47 9.54
CA ALA A 371 12.65 -15.63 8.19
C ALA A 371 13.59 -14.47 7.83
#